data_1bc0598a48e148187ad4a5f43bf88105
#
_entry.id   1bc0598a48e148187ad4a5f43bf88105
#
_cell.length_a   1.000
_cell.length_b   1.000
_cell.length_c   1.000
_cell.angle_alpha   90.00
_cell.angle_beta   90.00
_cell.angle_gamma   90.00
#
_symmetry.space_group_name_H-M   'P 1'
#
loop_
_entity.id
_entity.type
_entity.pdbx_description
1 polymer ?
#
loop_
_entity_poly.entity_id
_entity_poly.type
_entity_poly.pdbx_seq_one_letter_code
_entity_poly.pdbx_strand_id
1 'polypeptide(L)'
;MTPPRFKRILLKLSGEVLMGEGGLAIDPAVTARVAQEIADVRAEGYELCVVVGGGNIFRGLSAAAKGFERATADYMGMLATVMNALAVQNALEQIGVDTRVQSAIPMASVCEPFIRRRAERHLEKGRVVIFAAGVGSPFFTTDSGAALRAAEMKCDALFKGTSVDGVYDADPKKVATAKRYDTVTYSRVLSDDLKVMDASAVALCRDNNIPIVVFNIREHGNFASVLRGEGVSTIVQQETTDAGV
;
A
#
# COMPACT_ATOMS: atom_id res chain seq x y z
N MET A 1 21.93 19.39 5.10
CA MET A 1 20.91 18.30 5.19
C MET A 1 20.88 17.62 3.83
N THR A 2 21.14 16.34 3.78
CA THR A 2 20.98 15.57 2.53
C THR A 2 19.49 15.61 2.13
N PRO A 3 19.14 15.89 0.86
CA PRO A 3 17.75 15.89 0.45
C PRO A 3 17.14 14.50 0.73
N PRO A 4 15.85 14.42 1.13
CA PRO A 4 15.22 13.14 1.38
C PRO A 4 15.30 12.26 0.12
N ARG A 5 15.59 10.97 0.30
CA ARG A 5 15.73 9.99 -0.80
C ARG A 5 14.46 9.92 -1.67
N PHE A 6 13.31 10.23 -1.09
CA PHE A 6 11.99 10.21 -1.74
C PHE A 6 11.27 11.53 -1.47
N LYS A 7 10.43 11.96 -2.39
CA LYS A 7 9.53 13.12 -2.22
C LYS A 7 8.07 12.68 -2.22
N ARG A 8 7.68 11.87 -3.20
CA ARG A 8 6.33 11.34 -3.36
C ARG A 8 6.35 9.85 -3.21
N ILE A 9 5.55 9.32 -2.31
CA ILE A 9 5.49 7.90 -2.03
C ILE A 9 4.05 7.39 -2.05
N LEU A 10 3.89 6.10 -2.35
CA LEU A 10 2.62 5.41 -2.20
C LEU A 10 2.73 4.39 -1.06
N LEU A 11 1.89 4.54 -0.04
CA LEU A 11 1.73 3.56 1.03
C LEU A 11 0.59 2.60 0.67
N LYS A 12 0.91 1.31 0.53
CA LYS A 12 -0.08 0.26 0.38
C LYS A 12 -0.25 -0.50 1.69
N LEU A 13 -1.47 -0.58 2.17
CA LEU A 13 -1.85 -1.31 3.37
C LEU A 13 -2.75 -2.51 3.03
N SER A 14 -2.54 -3.65 3.69
CA SER A 14 -3.56 -4.71 3.72
C SER A 14 -4.74 -4.23 4.56
N GLY A 15 -5.98 -4.54 4.13
CA GLY A 15 -7.15 -4.25 4.95
C GLY A 15 -7.08 -4.85 6.36
N GLU A 16 -6.40 -5.99 6.51
CA GLU A 16 -6.19 -6.66 7.80
C GLU A 16 -5.41 -5.80 8.83
N VAL A 17 -4.70 -4.77 8.37
CA VAL A 17 -4.01 -3.81 9.26
C VAL A 17 -5.02 -2.96 10.04
N LEU A 18 -6.26 -2.82 9.56
CA LEU A 18 -7.32 -2.07 10.22
C LEU A 18 -8.16 -2.91 11.20
N MET A 19 -7.90 -4.22 11.27
CA MET A 19 -8.62 -5.12 12.18
C MET A 19 -8.12 -4.98 13.61
N GLY A 20 -9.06 -4.95 14.56
CA GLY A 20 -8.78 -5.07 15.97
C GLY A 20 -8.75 -6.53 16.46
N GLU A 21 -8.22 -6.74 17.66
CA GLU A 21 -8.20 -8.05 18.31
C GLU A 21 -9.61 -8.56 18.66
N GLY A 22 -10.59 -7.65 18.81
CA GLY A 22 -12.00 -7.96 19.11
C GLY A 22 -12.84 -8.46 17.94
N GLY A 23 -12.24 -8.74 16.75
CA GLY A 23 -12.95 -9.25 15.58
C GLY A 23 -13.67 -8.18 14.75
N LEU A 24 -13.53 -6.90 15.07
CA LEU A 24 -14.02 -5.81 14.25
C LEU A 24 -13.22 -5.75 12.95
N ALA A 25 -13.90 -5.75 11.82
CA ALA A 25 -13.27 -5.63 10.51
C ALA A 25 -12.55 -4.28 10.35
N ILE A 26 -13.11 -3.22 10.90
CA ILE A 26 -12.51 -1.89 11.00
C ILE A 26 -12.57 -1.48 12.47
N ASP A 27 -11.41 -1.45 13.13
CA ASP A 27 -11.28 -1.04 14.52
C ASP A 27 -10.90 0.45 14.57
N PRO A 28 -11.68 1.31 15.27
CA PRO A 28 -11.40 2.74 15.33
C PRO A 28 -10.06 3.07 15.98
N ALA A 29 -9.63 2.36 17.01
CA ALA A 29 -8.36 2.62 17.68
C ALA A 29 -7.17 2.23 16.80
N VAL A 30 -7.25 1.09 16.10
CA VAL A 30 -6.24 0.65 15.14
C VAL A 30 -6.19 1.61 13.96
N THR A 31 -7.35 2.06 13.45
CA THR A 31 -7.43 3.02 12.35
C THR A 31 -6.82 4.37 12.73
N ALA A 32 -7.08 4.85 13.95
CA ALA A 32 -6.47 6.08 14.47
C ALA A 32 -4.93 5.96 14.58
N ARG A 33 -4.40 4.82 15.01
CA ARG A 33 -2.96 4.57 15.03
C ARG A 33 -2.35 4.60 13.62
N VAL A 34 -2.99 3.96 12.65
CA VAL A 34 -2.55 4.01 11.24
C VAL A 34 -2.60 5.44 10.69
N ALA A 35 -3.63 6.21 11.05
CA ALA A 35 -3.73 7.61 10.67
C ALA A 35 -2.59 8.44 11.27
N GLN A 36 -2.18 8.16 12.51
CA GLN A 36 -1.05 8.86 13.13
C GLN A 36 0.27 8.57 12.40
N GLU A 37 0.57 7.31 12.04
CA GLU A 37 1.74 6.95 11.23
C GLU A 37 1.79 7.72 9.89
N ILE A 38 0.63 7.86 9.23
CA ILE A 38 0.51 8.64 7.99
C ILE A 38 0.72 10.13 8.24
N ALA A 39 0.15 10.66 9.33
CA ALA A 39 0.27 12.06 9.70
C ALA A 39 1.71 12.46 10.02
N ASP A 40 2.44 11.62 10.76
CA ASP A 40 3.83 11.84 11.13
C ASP A 40 4.72 11.96 9.88
N VAL A 41 4.57 11.03 8.94
CA VAL A 41 5.31 11.06 7.66
C VAL A 41 4.92 12.29 6.82
N ARG A 42 3.64 12.62 6.76
CA ARG A 42 3.19 13.83 6.05
C ARG A 42 3.79 15.10 6.68
N ALA A 43 3.92 15.16 8.00
CA ALA A 43 4.52 16.30 8.72
C ALA A 43 6.02 16.48 8.40
N GLU A 44 6.72 15.42 8.02
CA GLU A 44 8.11 15.47 7.51
C GLU A 44 8.21 16.02 6.08
N GLY A 45 7.08 16.34 5.41
CA GLY A 45 7.04 17.00 4.10
C GLY A 45 6.90 16.06 2.91
N TYR A 46 6.62 14.75 3.12
CA TYR A 46 6.36 13.81 2.04
C TYR A 46 4.98 14.03 1.39
N GLU A 47 4.91 13.89 0.08
CA GLU A 47 3.65 13.79 -0.67
C GLU A 47 3.14 12.34 -0.61
N LEU A 48 1.98 12.13 0.01
CA LEU A 48 1.48 10.80 0.34
C LEU A 48 0.28 10.38 -0.49
N CYS A 49 0.45 9.28 -1.23
CA CYS A 49 -0.61 8.45 -1.79
C CYS A 49 -0.83 7.23 -0.89
N VAL A 50 -2.08 6.84 -0.67
CA VAL A 50 -2.43 5.67 0.15
C VAL A 50 -3.36 4.75 -0.64
N VAL A 51 -3.14 3.45 -0.54
CA VAL A 51 -4.04 2.40 -1.04
C VAL A 51 -4.31 1.41 0.08
N VAL A 52 -5.57 1.13 0.37
CA VAL A 52 -5.97 0.17 1.41
C VAL A 52 -6.71 -1.00 0.78
N GLY A 53 -6.31 -2.22 1.09
CA GLY A 53 -7.01 -3.44 0.66
C GLY A 53 -8.37 -3.61 1.37
N GLY A 54 -9.24 -4.48 0.83
CA GLY A 54 -10.57 -4.77 1.36
C GLY A 54 -10.70 -6.12 2.08
N GLY A 55 -9.59 -6.87 2.24
CA GLY A 55 -9.60 -8.26 2.68
C GLY A 55 -10.07 -8.52 4.12
N ASN A 56 -10.14 -7.49 4.95
CA ASN A 56 -10.73 -7.51 6.30
C ASN A 56 -12.27 -7.57 6.27
N ILE A 57 -12.88 -7.04 5.23
CA ILE A 57 -14.34 -6.98 5.06
C ILE A 57 -14.81 -8.08 4.11
N PHE A 58 -14.16 -8.19 2.94
CA PHE A 58 -14.54 -9.14 1.91
C PHE A 58 -13.35 -9.59 1.07
N ARG A 59 -13.21 -10.90 0.84
CA ARG A 59 -12.15 -11.51 0.02
C ARG A 59 -12.76 -12.19 -1.19
N GLY A 60 -12.64 -11.55 -2.37
CA GLY A 60 -13.21 -12.02 -3.63
C GLY A 60 -12.77 -13.43 -4.02
N LEU A 61 -11.47 -13.74 -3.92
CA LEU A 61 -10.93 -15.09 -4.20
C LEU A 61 -11.55 -16.18 -3.32
N SER A 62 -11.67 -15.92 -2.01
CA SER A 62 -12.27 -16.88 -1.08
C SER A 62 -13.77 -17.01 -1.27
N ALA A 63 -14.47 -15.97 -1.71
CA ALA A 63 -15.89 -15.98 -2.01
C ALA A 63 -16.16 -16.72 -3.34
N ALA A 64 -15.34 -16.49 -4.37
CA ALA A 64 -15.42 -17.22 -5.63
C ALA A 64 -15.24 -18.74 -5.42
N ALA A 65 -14.30 -19.16 -4.56
CA ALA A 65 -14.11 -20.55 -4.18
C ALA A 65 -15.34 -21.16 -3.45
N LYS A 66 -16.22 -20.33 -2.89
CA LYS A 66 -17.47 -20.72 -2.22
C LYS A 66 -18.72 -20.57 -3.09
N GLY A 67 -18.56 -20.37 -4.40
CA GLY A 67 -19.67 -20.33 -5.37
C GLY A 67 -20.12 -18.95 -5.82
N PHE A 68 -19.48 -17.87 -5.40
CA PHE A 68 -19.74 -16.56 -6.00
C PHE A 68 -19.13 -16.48 -7.40
N GLU A 69 -19.79 -15.78 -8.30
CA GLU A 69 -19.20 -15.43 -9.59
C GLU A 69 -18.02 -14.50 -9.36
N ARG A 70 -16.86 -14.79 -9.99
CA ARG A 70 -15.58 -14.15 -9.70
C ARG A 70 -15.61 -12.62 -9.88
N ALA A 71 -16.18 -12.13 -10.97
CA ALA A 71 -16.21 -10.69 -11.24
C ALA A 71 -17.07 -9.96 -10.21
N THR A 72 -18.24 -10.53 -9.85
CA THR A 72 -19.12 -10.00 -8.79
C THR A 72 -18.39 -9.96 -7.44
N ALA A 73 -17.69 -11.04 -7.07
CA ALA A 73 -16.93 -11.11 -5.84
C ALA A 73 -15.79 -10.08 -5.80
N ASP A 74 -15.12 -9.83 -6.92
CA ASP A 74 -14.07 -8.82 -7.03
C ASP A 74 -14.66 -7.40 -6.91
N TYR A 75 -15.84 -7.10 -7.47
CA TYR A 75 -16.54 -5.82 -7.25
C TYR A 75 -16.89 -5.61 -5.77
N MET A 76 -17.38 -6.64 -5.08
CA MET A 76 -17.62 -6.55 -3.63
C MET A 76 -16.31 -6.25 -2.85
N GLY A 77 -15.21 -6.86 -3.23
CA GLY A 77 -13.88 -6.55 -2.69
C GLY A 77 -13.45 -5.10 -2.97
N MET A 78 -13.71 -4.59 -4.16
CA MET A 78 -13.45 -3.18 -4.50
C MET A 78 -14.27 -2.22 -3.63
N LEU A 79 -15.56 -2.49 -3.41
CA LEU A 79 -16.40 -1.70 -2.50
C LEU A 79 -15.90 -1.76 -1.05
N ALA A 80 -15.42 -2.91 -0.60
CA ALA A 80 -14.78 -3.04 0.71
C ALA A 80 -13.56 -2.11 0.86
N THR A 81 -12.78 -1.91 -0.20
CA THR A 81 -11.67 -0.94 -0.16
C THR A 81 -12.16 0.49 0.01
N VAL A 82 -13.32 0.84 -0.54
CA VAL A 82 -13.92 2.18 -0.37
C VAL A 82 -14.30 2.41 1.10
N MET A 83 -14.91 1.42 1.75
CA MET A 83 -15.22 1.51 3.19
C MET A 83 -13.96 1.76 4.02
N ASN A 84 -12.89 1.01 3.77
CA ASN A 84 -11.61 1.21 4.45
C ASN A 84 -11.00 2.59 4.16
N ALA A 85 -11.07 3.06 2.91
CA ALA A 85 -10.56 4.38 2.53
C ALA A 85 -11.28 5.51 3.28
N LEU A 86 -12.61 5.42 3.41
CA LEU A 86 -13.41 6.38 4.17
C LEU A 86 -13.09 6.35 5.67
N ALA A 87 -12.85 5.16 6.23
CA ALA A 87 -12.45 5.03 7.64
C ALA A 87 -11.09 5.69 7.90
N VAL A 88 -10.10 5.46 7.02
CA VAL A 88 -8.77 6.09 7.13
C VAL A 88 -8.88 7.61 6.90
N GLN A 89 -9.68 8.07 5.93
CA GLN A 89 -9.95 9.49 5.73
C GLN A 89 -10.51 10.14 7.00
N ASN A 90 -11.57 9.57 7.57
CA ASN A 90 -12.18 10.08 8.78
C ASN A 90 -11.17 10.19 9.94
N ALA A 91 -10.35 9.17 10.14
CA ALA A 91 -9.34 9.18 11.20
C ALA A 91 -8.25 10.23 10.97
N LEU A 92 -7.81 10.45 9.73
CA LEU A 92 -6.86 11.50 9.37
C LEU A 92 -7.44 12.91 9.58
N GLU A 93 -8.68 13.12 9.15
CA GLU A 93 -9.35 14.42 9.28
C GLU A 93 -9.63 14.77 10.74
N GLN A 94 -9.91 13.77 11.61
CA GLN A 94 -10.05 13.98 13.06
C GLN A 94 -8.77 14.51 13.73
N ILE A 95 -7.59 14.21 13.18
CA ILE A 95 -6.30 14.72 13.67
C ILE A 95 -5.76 15.89 12.84
N GLY A 96 -6.63 16.55 12.03
CA GLY A 96 -6.30 17.75 11.28
C GLY A 96 -5.52 17.55 9.99
N VAL A 97 -5.49 16.35 9.43
CA VAL A 97 -4.84 16.03 8.15
C VAL A 97 -5.84 16.11 7.02
N ASP A 98 -5.72 17.10 6.16
CA ASP A 98 -6.54 17.22 4.94
C ASP A 98 -6.36 16.00 4.03
N THR A 99 -7.47 15.34 3.69
CA THR A 99 -7.46 14.07 2.94
C THR A 99 -8.49 14.09 1.81
N ARG A 100 -8.22 13.35 0.72
CA ARG A 100 -9.19 13.12 -0.35
C ARG A 100 -9.19 11.64 -0.75
N VAL A 101 -10.37 11.05 -0.76
CA VAL A 101 -10.58 9.70 -1.33
C VAL A 101 -10.96 9.85 -2.79
N GLN A 102 -10.25 9.11 -3.66
CA GLN A 102 -10.56 9.00 -5.08
C GLN A 102 -10.78 7.55 -5.47
N SER A 103 -11.94 7.25 -6.05
CA SER A 103 -12.34 5.89 -6.45
C SER A 103 -12.15 5.64 -7.94
N ALA A 104 -11.65 4.46 -8.30
CA ALA A 104 -11.60 3.98 -9.68
C ALA A 104 -12.98 3.66 -10.24
N ILE A 105 -13.96 3.33 -9.37
CA ILE A 105 -15.37 3.17 -9.73
C ILE A 105 -16.08 4.49 -9.42
N PRO A 106 -16.77 5.13 -10.38
CA PRO A 106 -17.50 6.38 -10.14
C PRO A 106 -18.59 6.21 -9.07
N MET A 107 -18.50 7.00 -8.00
CA MET A 107 -19.49 7.06 -6.93
C MET A 107 -19.51 8.46 -6.30
N ALA A 108 -19.86 9.45 -7.11
CA ALA A 108 -19.70 10.88 -6.82
C ALA A 108 -20.39 11.36 -5.52
N SER A 109 -21.44 10.66 -5.05
CA SER A 109 -22.09 10.97 -3.77
C SER A 109 -21.28 10.51 -2.53
N VAL A 110 -20.22 9.72 -2.72
CA VAL A 110 -19.43 9.12 -1.63
C VAL A 110 -18.01 9.66 -1.61
N CYS A 111 -17.36 9.70 -2.77
CA CYS A 111 -15.97 10.17 -2.93
C CYS A 111 -15.74 10.66 -4.36
N GLU A 112 -14.60 11.31 -4.59
CA GLU A 112 -14.25 11.81 -5.91
C GLU A 112 -13.98 10.65 -6.89
N PRO A 113 -14.37 10.76 -8.18
CA PRO A 113 -13.83 9.87 -9.20
C PRO A 113 -12.32 10.13 -9.37
N PHE A 114 -11.55 9.06 -9.60
CA PHE A 114 -10.13 9.21 -9.88
C PHE A 114 -9.90 9.99 -11.17
N ILE A 115 -9.21 11.10 -11.04
CA ILE A 115 -8.69 11.90 -12.14
C ILE A 115 -7.25 12.26 -11.79
N ARG A 116 -6.28 11.73 -12.52
CA ARG A 116 -4.85 11.87 -12.24
C ARG A 116 -4.45 13.31 -11.90
N ARG A 117 -4.77 14.28 -12.75
CA ARG A 117 -4.41 15.69 -12.52
C ARG A 117 -5.05 16.30 -11.26
N ARG A 118 -6.23 15.82 -10.87
CA ARG A 118 -6.87 16.22 -9.62
C ARG A 118 -6.13 15.66 -8.41
N ALA A 119 -5.71 14.39 -8.49
CA ALA A 119 -4.89 13.78 -7.44
C ALA A 119 -3.54 14.52 -7.28
N GLU A 120 -2.85 14.81 -8.39
CA GLU A 120 -1.62 15.62 -8.39
C GLU A 120 -1.85 16.98 -7.68
N ARG A 121 -2.94 17.66 -8.02
CA ARG A 121 -3.28 18.95 -7.40
C ARG A 121 -3.59 18.85 -5.90
N HIS A 122 -4.13 17.72 -5.43
CA HIS A 122 -4.32 17.48 -4.00
C HIS A 122 -2.97 17.31 -3.28
N LEU A 123 -2.05 16.54 -3.84
CA LEU A 123 -0.70 16.35 -3.29
C LEU A 123 0.07 17.68 -3.23
N GLU A 124 0.03 18.49 -4.28
CA GLU A 124 0.64 19.83 -4.31
C GLU A 124 0.11 20.76 -3.21
N LYS A 125 -1.14 20.56 -2.77
CA LYS A 125 -1.76 21.27 -1.65
C LYS A 125 -1.43 20.63 -0.28
N GLY A 126 -0.54 19.65 -0.22
CA GLY A 126 -0.17 18.93 0.99
C GLY A 126 -1.28 18.03 1.55
N ARG A 127 -2.25 17.63 0.73
CA ARG A 127 -3.30 16.67 1.10
C ARG A 127 -2.82 15.24 0.94
N VAL A 128 -3.27 14.34 1.81
CA VAL A 128 -3.15 12.89 1.60
C VAL A 128 -4.20 12.46 0.59
N VAL A 129 -3.81 11.68 -0.42
CA VAL A 129 -4.75 11.12 -1.41
C VAL A 129 -4.88 9.62 -1.19
N ILE A 130 -6.11 9.15 -0.92
CA ILE A 130 -6.40 7.74 -0.73
C ILE A 130 -7.11 7.22 -1.99
N PHE A 131 -6.50 6.23 -2.64
CA PHE A 131 -7.10 5.59 -3.81
C PHE A 131 -7.88 4.35 -3.41
N ALA A 132 -9.14 4.29 -3.82
CA ALA A 132 -10.09 3.23 -3.54
C ALA A 132 -10.54 2.51 -4.81
N ALA A 133 -11.20 1.36 -4.65
CA ALA A 133 -11.71 0.49 -5.70
C ALA A 133 -10.61 -0.09 -6.64
N GLY A 134 -9.37 -0.21 -6.16
CA GLY A 134 -8.27 -0.83 -6.89
C GLY A 134 -8.03 -0.21 -8.27
N VAL A 135 -8.04 -1.04 -9.32
CA VAL A 135 -7.98 -0.58 -10.72
C VAL A 135 -9.36 -0.32 -11.33
N GLY A 136 -10.45 -0.63 -10.63
CA GLY A 136 -11.82 -0.51 -11.13
C GLY A 136 -12.29 -1.67 -12.01
N SER A 137 -11.47 -2.72 -12.15
CA SER A 137 -11.77 -3.90 -12.98
C SER A 137 -11.54 -5.19 -12.20
N PRO A 138 -12.39 -6.23 -12.41
CA PRO A 138 -12.19 -7.55 -11.82
C PRO A 138 -10.86 -8.19 -12.23
N PHE A 139 -10.48 -9.27 -11.54
CA PHE A 139 -9.28 -10.08 -11.76
C PHE A 139 -7.95 -9.43 -11.34
N PHE A 140 -7.96 -8.19 -10.89
CA PHE A 140 -6.79 -7.51 -10.33
C PHE A 140 -6.89 -7.44 -8.81
N THR A 141 -5.74 -7.43 -8.15
CA THR A 141 -5.69 -7.23 -6.71
C THR A 141 -5.41 -5.78 -6.34
N THR A 142 -5.45 -5.48 -5.05
CA THR A 142 -5.06 -4.17 -4.52
C THR A 142 -3.57 -3.89 -4.72
N ASP A 143 -2.72 -4.92 -4.82
CA ASP A 143 -1.30 -4.77 -5.11
C ASP A 143 -1.09 -4.23 -6.53
N SER A 144 -1.82 -4.78 -7.53
CA SER A 144 -1.82 -4.25 -8.91
C SER A 144 -2.34 -2.82 -8.95
N GLY A 145 -3.39 -2.51 -8.17
CA GLY A 145 -3.91 -1.14 -8.05
C GLY A 145 -2.88 -0.19 -7.46
N ALA A 146 -2.14 -0.59 -6.43
CA ALA A 146 -1.10 0.22 -5.82
C ALA A 146 0.06 0.49 -6.80
N ALA A 147 0.53 -0.53 -7.51
CA ALA A 147 1.59 -0.38 -8.51
C ALA A 147 1.17 0.58 -9.64
N LEU A 148 -0.06 0.44 -10.16
CA LEU A 148 -0.61 1.32 -11.18
C LEU A 148 -0.68 2.77 -10.69
N ARG A 149 -1.23 3.01 -9.50
CA ARG A 149 -1.31 4.38 -8.95
C ARG A 149 0.06 4.96 -8.66
N ALA A 150 1.03 4.16 -8.18
CA ALA A 150 2.40 4.62 -7.98
C ALA A 150 3.04 5.11 -9.30
N ALA A 151 2.85 4.37 -10.40
CA ALA A 151 3.34 4.76 -11.72
C ALA A 151 2.63 6.02 -12.24
N GLU A 152 1.29 6.07 -12.21
CA GLU A 152 0.49 7.22 -12.68
C GLU A 152 0.81 8.50 -11.91
N MET A 153 1.01 8.40 -10.60
CA MET A 153 1.32 9.52 -9.72
C MET A 153 2.82 9.86 -9.71
N LYS A 154 3.65 9.11 -10.43
CA LYS A 154 5.10 9.27 -10.44
C LYS A 154 5.70 9.23 -9.04
N CYS A 155 5.30 8.23 -8.25
CA CYS A 155 5.87 8.02 -6.94
C CYS A 155 7.31 7.52 -7.04
N ASP A 156 8.16 8.00 -6.16
CA ASP A 156 9.57 7.61 -6.07
C ASP A 156 9.74 6.19 -5.54
N ALA A 157 8.76 5.71 -4.73
CA ALA A 157 8.73 4.36 -4.18
C ALA A 157 7.31 3.94 -3.80
N LEU A 158 7.09 2.60 -3.74
CA LEU A 158 5.91 1.96 -3.20
C LEU A 158 6.27 1.31 -1.86
N PHE A 159 5.66 1.76 -0.77
CA PHE A 159 5.82 1.23 0.58
C PHE A 159 4.69 0.25 0.88
N LYS A 160 5.03 -1.02 1.09
CA LYS A 160 4.07 -2.06 1.49
C LYS A 160 4.11 -2.24 3.00
N GLY A 161 3.14 -1.64 3.70
CA GLY A 161 2.91 -1.84 5.12
C GLY A 161 2.18 -3.18 5.37
N THR A 162 2.83 -4.07 6.09
CA THR A 162 2.37 -5.44 6.39
C THR A 162 2.55 -5.77 7.87
N SER A 163 2.24 -7.01 8.26
CA SER A 163 2.48 -7.52 9.62
C SER A 163 3.83 -8.23 9.77
N VAL A 164 4.67 -8.22 8.74
CA VAL A 164 6.04 -8.74 8.76
C VAL A 164 7.02 -7.64 8.39
N ASP A 165 8.25 -7.76 8.85
CA ASP A 165 9.29 -6.74 8.75
C ASP A 165 10.09 -6.75 7.44
N GLY A 166 9.70 -7.63 6.49
CA GLY A 166 10.37 -7.69 5.19
C GLY A 166 10.00 -8.93 4.37
N VAL A 167 10.81 -9.21 3.37
CA VAL A 167 10.73 -10.38 2.49
C VAL A 167 11.71 -11.43 2.96
N TYR A 168 11.26 -12.68 3.01
CA TYR A 168 12.03 -13.83 3.46
C TYR A 168 12.21 -14.87 2.36
N ASP A 169 13.24 -15.70 2.48
CA ASP A 169 13.49 -16.85 1.59
C ASP A 169 12.47 -17.99 1.78
N ALA A 170 11.78 -18.01 2.92
CA ALA A 170 10.67 -18.91 3.24
C ALA A 170 9.68 -18.20 4.19
N ASP A 171 8.49 -18.79 4.40
CA ASP A 171 7.51 -18.26 5.35
C ASP A 171 8.05 -18.33 6.80
N PRO A 172 8.38 -17.20 7.45
CA PRO A 172 8.97 -17.19 8.79
C PRO A 172 8.03 -17.72 9.87
N LYS A 173 6.73 -17.82 9.61
CA LYS A 173 5.75 -18.44 10.51
C LYS A 173 5.80 -19.97 10.47
N LYS A 174 6.34 -20.55 9.41
CA LYS A 174 6.43 -22.00 9.19
C LYS A 174 7.85 -22.52 9.31
N VAL A 175 8.84 -21.70 8.95
CA VAL A 175 10.25 -22.05 8.89
C VAL A 175 11.04 -21.13 9.82
N ALA A 176 11.41 -21.61 10.98
CA ALA A 176 12.12 -20.84 12.00
C ALA A 176 13.52 -20.35 11.55
N THR A 177 14.10 -20.99 10.52
CA THR A 177 15.40 -20.63 9.93
C THR A 177 15.29 -19.70 8.74
N ALA A 178 14.08 -19.22 8.40
CA ALA A 178 13.85 -18.30 7.30
C ALA A 178 14.70 -17.02 7.49
N LYS A 179 15.37 -16.59 6.43
CA LYS A 179 16.24 -15.42 6.43
C LYS A 179 15.57 -14.28 5.68
N ARG A 180 15.54 -13.11 6.32
CA ARG A 180 15.06 -11.87 5.69
C ARG A 180 16.11 -11.35 4.72
N TYR A 181 15.66 -10.84 3.59
CA TYR A 181 16.50 -10.07 2.68
C TYR A 181 16.51 -8.60 3.08
N ASP A 182 17.66 -7.96 3.09
CA ASP A 182 17.76 -6.49 3.19
C ASP A 182 17.43 -5.86 1.83
N THR A 183 17.94 -6.45 0.77
CA THR A 183 17.64 -6.07 -0.62
C THR A 183 17.46 -7.33 -1.47
N VAL A 184 16.52 -7.28 -2.40
CA VAL A 184 16.26 -8.36 -3.37
C VAL A 184 15.88 -7.77 -4.72
N THR A 185 16.27 -8.43 -5.82
CA THR A 185 15.93 -7.96 -7.17
C THR A 185 14.49 -8.33 -7.55
N TYR A 186 13.85 -7.54 -8.42
CA TYR A 186 12.55 -7.90 -9.00
C TYR A 186 12.59 -9.25 -9.70
N SER A 187 13.68 -9.53 -10.43
CA SER A 187 13.85 -10.81 -11.14
C SER A 187 13.83 -11.97 -10.18
N ARG A 188 14.53 -11.87 -9.05
CA ARG A 188 14.54 -12.90 -8.03
C ARG A 188 13.19 -13.07 -7.34
N VAL A 189 12.50 -11.98 -7.03
CA VAL A 189 11.13 -12.04 -6.49
C VAL A 189 10.20 -12.82 -7.41
N LEU A 190 10.30 -12.60 -8.72
CA LEU A 190 9.46 -13.28 -9.72
C LEU A 190 9.89 -14.72 -9.95
N SER A 191 11.20 -15.02 -10.06
CA SER A 191 11.70 -16.39 -10.33
C SER A 191 11.48 -17.32 -9.16
N ASP A 192 11.69 -16.84 -7.94
CA ASP A 192 11.60 -17.65 -6.72
C ASP A 192 10.17 -17.64 -6.12
N ASP A 193 9.20 -16.99 -6.81
CA ASP A 193 7.80 -16.80 -6.36
C ASP A 193 7.71 -16.28 -4.92
N LEU A 194 8.58 -15.32 -4.56
CA LEU A 194 8.58 -14.73 -3.21
C LEU A 194 7.28 -13.94 -2.99
N LYS A 195 6.65 -14.16 -1.85
CA LYS A 195 5.31 -13.62 -1.53
C LYS A 195 5.37 -12.13 -1.11
N VAL A 196 5.86 -11.30 -2.02
CA VAL A 196 5.91 -9.84 -1.84
C VAL A 196 4.59 -9.18 -2.25
N MET A 197 4.27 -9.30 -3.53
CA MET A 197 3.06 -8.78 -4.19
C MET A 197 2.71 -9.74 -5.33
N ASP A 198 1.55 -9.51 -6.00
CA ASP A 198 1.28 -10.29 -7.22
C ASP A 198 2.35 -10.00 -8.29
N ALA A 199 2.62 -11.01 -9.13
CA ALA A 199 3.62 -10.92 -10.19
C ALA A 199 3.37 -9.72 -11.13
N SER A 200 2.10 -9.41 -11.45
CA SER A 200 1.74 -8.25 -12.27
C SER A 200 2.12 -6.91 -11.62
N ALA A 201 1.94 -6.80 -10.30
CA ALA A 201 2.32 -5.60 -9.55
C ALA A 201 3.85 -5.43 -9.49
N VAL A 202 4.59 -6.51 -9.24
CA VAL A 202 6.06 -6.53 -9.22
C VAL A 202 6.61 -6.18 -10.60
N ALA A 203 6.06 -6.76 -11.68
CA ALA A 203 6.46 -6.45 -13.04
C ALA A 203 6.23 -4.98 -13.40
N LEU A 204 5.06 -4.43 -13.03
CA LEU A 204 4.73 -3.03 -13.29
C LEU A 204 5.69 -2.07 -12.54
N CYS A 205 6.03 -2.37 -11.30
CA CYS A 205 7.01 -1.60 -10.54
C CYS A 205 8.40 -1.68 -11.16
N ARG A 206 8.83 -2.87 -11.60
CA ARG A 206 10.10 -3.08 -12.31
C ARG A 206 10.18 -2.24 -13.57
N ASP A 207 9.17 -2.32 -14.42
CA ASP A 207 9.14 -1.67 -15.73
C ASP A 207 9.10 -0.13 -15.63
N ASN A 208 8.67 0.40 -14.48
CA ASN A 208 8.66 1.83 -14.16
C ASN A 208 9.76 2.27 -13.17
N ASN A 209 10.70 1.37 -12.83
CA ASN A 209 11.79 1.63 -11.87
C ASN A 209 11.30 2.16 -10.50
N ILE A 210 10.18 1.65 -10.00
CA ILE A 210 9.60 2.03 -8.71
C ILE A 210 10.02 1.00 -7.65
N PRO A 211 10.96 1.28 -6.76
CA PRO A 211 11.35 0.36 -5.70
C PRO A 211 10.16 0.05 -4.79
N ILE A 212 10.08 -1.22 -4.35
CA ILE A 212 9.07 -1.66 -3.38
C ILE A 212 9.78 -1.83 -2.04
N VAL A 213 9.29 -1.16 -1.01
CA VAL A 213 9.82 -1.25 0.36
C VAL A 213 8.80 -1.98 1.22
N VAL A 214 9.16 -3.17 1.71
CA VAL A 214 8.29 -4.00 2.57
C VAL A 214 8.71 -3.85 4.02
N PHE A 215 7.76 -3.50 4.89
CA PHE A 215 8.04 -3.21 6.30
C PHE A 215 6.84 -3.52 7.21
N ASN A 216 7.09 -3.61 8.51
CA ASN A 216 6.04 -3.83 9.51
C ASN A 216 5.40 -2.50 9.92
N ILE A 217 4.14 -2.26 9.51
CA ILE A 217 3.37 -1.05 9.87
C ILE A 217 2.75 -1.12 11.28
N ARG A 218 2.80 -2.29 11.92
CA ARG A 218 2.23 -2.45 13.27
C ARG A 218 3.13 -1.89 14.36
N GLU A 219 4.41 -1.71 14.08
CA GLU A 219 5.36 -1.09 14.99
C GLU A 219 5.19 0.44 14.93
N HIS A 220 5.03 1.06 16.09
CA HIS A 220 4.83 2.50 16.19
C HIS A 220 6.06 3.27 15.73
N GLY A 221 5.88 4.29 14.86
CA GLY A 221 6.96 5.12 14.31
C GLY A 221 7.81 4.43 13.26
N ASN A 222 7.52 3.15 12.92
CA ASN A 222 8.36 2.40 11.99
C ASN A 222 8.25 2.92 10.55
N PHE A 223 7.11 3.47 10.14
CA PHE A 223 6.96 4.01 8.79
C PHE A 223 7.92 5.19 8.55
N ALA A 224 7.98 6.14 9.48
CA ALA A 224 8.91 7.26 9.42
C ALA A 224 10.38 6.80 9.51
N SER A 225 10.68 5.84 10.41
CA SER A 225 12.03 5.27 10.54
C SER A 225 12.52 4.60 9.26
N VAL A 226 11.66 3.80 8.60
CA VAL A 226 12.00 3.15 7.31
C VAL A 226 12.23 4.19 6.20
N LEU A 227 11.45 5.27 6.17
CA LEU A 227 11.66 6.36 5.20
C LEU A 227 13.00 7.07 5.39
N ARG A 228 13.46 7.20 6.63
CA ARG A 228 14.79 7.75 6.95
C ARG A 228 15.93 6.75 6.75
N GLY A 229 15.63 5.49 6.42
CA GLY A 229 16.63 4.41 6.29
C GLY A 229 17.14 3.85 7.63
N GLU A 230 16.41 4.10 8.71
CA GLU A 230 16.77 3.67 10.09
C GLU A 230 15.99 2.41 10.52
N GLY A 231 14.83 2.17 9.89
CA GLY A 231 13.93 1.07 10.24
C GLY A 231 14.25 -0.24 9.51
N VAL A 232 13.70 -1.33 10.03
CA VAL A 232 13.85 -2.67 9.43
C VAL A 232 12.88 -2.82 8.25
N SER A 233 13.44 -3.16 7.07
CA SER A 233 12.65 -3.35 5.85
C SER A 233 13.39 -4.22 4.84
N THR A 234 12.71 -4.65 3.78
CA THR A 234 13.33 -5.20 2.57
C THR A 234 13.06 -4.27 1.40
N ILE A 235 14.08 -3.95 0.62
CA ILE A 235 13.95 -3.16 -0.61
C ILE A 235 14.00 -4.09 -1.81
N VAL A 236 12.94 -4.08 -2.64
CA VAL A 236 12.88 -4.74 -3.93
C VAL A 236 13.20 -3.70 -5.00
N GLN A 237 14.28 -3.91 -5.77
CA GLN A 237 14.74 -2.95 -6.78
C GLN A 237 15.49 -3.66 -7.91
N GLN A 238 15.90 -2.92 -8.96
CA GLN A 238 16.82 -3.46 -9.97
C GLN A 238 18.16 -3.81 -9.32
N GLU A 239 18.89 -4.73 -9.96
CA GLU A 239 20.29 -4.92 -9.63
C GLU A 239 21.01 -3.58 -9.75
N THR A 240 21.66 -3.13 -8.68
CA THR A 240 22.65 -2.07 -8.79
C THR A 240 23.82 -2.67 -9.57
N THR A 241 23.87 -2.42 -10.88
CA THR A 241 25.14 -2.53 -11.58
C THR A 241 26.06 -1.52 -10.88
N ASP A 242 26.98 -2.00 -10.07
CA ASP A 242 28.15 -1.20 -9.74
C ASP A 242 28.70 -0.71 -11.07
N ALA A 243 28.52 0.58 -11.35
CA ALA A 243 29.22 1.24 -12.43
C ALA A 243 30.72 1.15 -12.02
N GLY A 244 31.33 0.06 -12.43
CA GLY A 244 32.77 -0.10 -12.35
C GLY A 244 33.41 1.01 -13.14
N VAL A 245 34.19 1.76 -12.44
CA VAL A 245 35.29 2.65 -12.78
C VAL A 245 35.59 2.81 -14.28
#